data_e471aacd043d816272ba7f7ded3d0916
#
_entry.id   e471aacd043d816272ba7f7ded3d0916
#
_cell.length_a   1.000
_cell.length_b   1.000
_cell.length_c   1.000
_cell.angle_alpha   90.00
_cell.angle_beta   90.00
_cell.angle_gamma   90.00
#
_symmetry.space_group_name_H-M   'P 1'
#
loop_
_entity.id
_entity.type
_entity.pdbx_description
1 polymer ?
#
loop_
_entity_poly.entity_id
_entity_poly.type
_entity_poly.pdbx_seq_one_letter_code
_entity_poly.pdbx_strand_id
1 'polypeptide(L)'
;TEPSTGTNWRSIPTPRGKVLGGSSSINGLIFNRGQRSDYDNWAQKGNLGWSYADLLPHFKNLETYQPLNFKNQKESSAQNLRGYNGEMRVIDSKWRDPLSDAFIKAAMSMGMPLNDDYNGFNEEGVSYVQCTSTGTRRMSSAKAYLNPILNRKNLHILTNAHVTELKFDDRKVLGLIFKKERSENLGTFVKADREVILSAGSINSPQILQLSGIGPGNLLRSLGISVRKDLFGVGKNLRDHYATRLTGRAKNVKTINEMSRGLPLVGEIIKYTFGRQSILSLGPTLVYCFWHSNQDLRNNDL
;
A
#
# COMPACT_ATOMS: atom_id res chain seq x y z
N THR A 1 6.74 -12.72 12.12
CA THR A 1 6.12 -12.46 13.43
C THR A 1 6.51 -13.52 14.43
N GLU A 2 6.42 -13.20 15.71
CA GLU A 2 6.46 -14.23 16.76
C GLU A 2 5.21 -15.13 16.67
N PRO A 3 5.32 -16.42 17.07
CA PRO A 3 4.16 -17.29 17.21
C PRO A 3 3.15 -16.74 18.21
N SER A 4 1.88 -16.84 17.91
CA SER A 4 0.80 -16.37 18.79
C SER A 4 -0.42 -17.30 18.73
N THR A 5 -1.30 -17.20 19.69
CA THR A 5 -2.57 -17.95 19.69
C THR A 5 -3.42 -17.64 18.47
N GLY A 6 -3.50 -16.37 18.05
CA GLY A 6 -4.24 -15.94 16.87
C GLY A 6 -3.72 -16.52 15.55
N THR A 7 -2.49 -17.02 15.52
CA THR A 7 -1.88 -17.66 14.34
C THR A 7 -1.74 -19.18 14.50
N ASN A 8 -2.42 -19.76 15.51
CA ASN A 8 -2.23 -21.16 15.89
C ASN A 8 -0.74 -21.50 16.10
N TRP A 9 -0.06 -20.65 16.87
CA TRP A 9 1.38 -20.75 17.20
C TRP A 9 2.33 -20.80 15.99
N ARG A 10 1.91 -20.26 14.86
CA ARG A 10 2.75 -20.14 13.66
C ARG A 10 3.38 -18.75 13.55
N SER A 11 4.62 -18.70 13.13
CA SER A 11 5.25 -17.46 12.65
C SER A 11 4.69 -17.11 11.29
N ILE A 12 4.22 -15.88 11.12
CA ILE A 12 3.69 -15.38 9.85
C ILE A 12 4.79 -14.54 9.17
N PRO A 13 5.22 -14.90 7.95
CA PRO A 13 6.13 -14.07 7.17
C PRO A 13 5.52 -12.70 6.89
N THR A 14 6.27 -11.64 7.14
CA THR A 14 5.87 -10.26 6.86
C THR A 14 6.85 -9.62 5.87
N PRO A 15 6.80 -9.98 4.58
CA PRO A 15 7.73 -9.49 3.59
C PRO A 15 7.54 -7.99 3.35
N ARG A 16 8.67 -7.28 3.21
CA ARG A 16 8.71 -5.87 2.84
C ARG A 16 9.75 -5.62 1.76
N GLY A 17 9.49 -4.61 0.92
CA GLY A 17 10.38 -4.27 -0.18
C GLY A 17 11.66 -3.59 0.30
N LYS A 18 12.80 -4.26 0.15
CA LYS A 18 14.14 -3.68 0.33
C LYS A 18 14.69 -3.23 -1.02
N VAL A 19 14.04 -2.25 -1.61
CA VAL A 19 14.29 -1.75 -2.96
C VAL A 19 13.81 -0.31 -3.10
N LEU A 20 14.28 0.45 -4.09
CA LEU A 20 13.70 1.75 -4.42
C LEU A 20 12.20 1.60 -4.71
N GLY A 21 11.40 2.45 -4.09
CA GLY A 21 9.94 2.32 -4.08
C GLY A 21 9.38 1.48 -2.92
N GLY A 22 10.27 0.85 -2.11
CA GLY A 22 9.86 0.07 -0.94
C GLY A 22 8.82 -1.00 -1.28
N SER A 23 7.84 -1.20 -0.42
CA SER A 23 6.81 -2.23 -0.61
C SER A 23 5.87 -1.97 -1.79
N SER A 24 5.81 -0.76 -2.35
CA SER A 24 5.08 -0.51 -3.59
C SER A 24 5.67 -1.27 -4.79
N SER A 25 6.94 -1.68 -4.71
CA SER A 25 7.61 -2.47 -5.75
C SER A 25 7.28 -3.96 -5.69
N ILE A 26 6.71 -4.46 -4.59
CA ILE A 26 6.39 -5.87 -4.38
C ILE A 26 4.94 -6.14 -3.92
N ASN A 27 4.13 -5.10 -3.69
CA ASN A 27 2.74 -5.24 -3.24
C ASN A 27 1.81 -5.87 -4.30
N GLY A 28 0.56 -6.14 -3.92
CA GLY A 28 -0.47 -6.73 -4.79
C GLY A 28 -1.06 -5.81 -5.85
N LEU A 29 -0.53 -4.60 -6.06
CA LEU A 29 -0.98 -3.62 -7.06
C LEU A 29 -2.35 -2.99 -6.79
N ILE A 30 -3.18 -3.50 -5.91
CA ILE A 30 -4.51 -2.99 -5.65
C ILE A 30 -4.40 -1.54 -5.16
N PHE A 31 -5.16 -0.66 -5.80
CA PHE A 31 -5.33 0.70 -5.35
C PHE A 31 -6.67 0.83 -4.64
N ASN A 32 -6.61 1.08 -3.35
CA ASN A 32 -7.78 1.31 -2.51
C ASN A 32 -7.48 2.48 -1.57
N ARG A 33 -8.41 3.42 -1.44
CA ARG A 33 -8.40 4.44 -0.41
C ARG A 33 -9.08 3.86 0.84
N GLY A 34 -8.76 4.40 2.01
CA GLY A 34 -9.55 4.14 3.21
C GLY A 34 -10.93 4.82 3.13
N GLN A 35 -11.85 4.36 3.95
CA GLN A 35 -13.18 4.93 4.03
C GLN A 35 -13.14 6.35 4.61
N ARG A 36 -14.17 7.14 4.29
CA ARG A 36 -14.34 8.47 4.87
C ARG A 36 -14.33 8.42 6.40
N SER A 37 -15.03 7.44 6.98
CA SER A 37 -15.12 7.26 8.43
C SER A 37 -13.77 6.97 9.08
N ASP A 38 -12.84 6.27 8.41
CA ASP A 38 -11.50 6.00 8.96
C ASP A 38 -10.76 7.32 9.25
N TYR A 39 -10.75 8.22 8.29
CA TYR A 39 -10.06 9.50 8.41
C TYR A 39 -10.79 10.47 9.34
N ASP A 40 -12.12 10.52 9.26
CA ASP A 40 -12.93 11.36 10.15
C ASP A 40 -12.77 10.90 11.60
N ASN A 41 -12.65 9.61 11.88
CA ASN A 41 -12.29 9.05 13.18
C ASN A 41 -10.90 9.49 13.65
N TRP A 42 -9.93 9.63 12.74
CA TRP A 42 -8.62 10.16 13.12
C TRP A 42 -8.71 11.62 13.54
N ALA A 43 -9.43 12.44 12.79
CA ALA A 43 -9.64 13.84 13.12
C ALA A 43 -10.35 14.00 14.47
N GLN A 44 -11.41 13.22 14.73
CA GLN A 44 -12.15 13.22 16.00
C GLN A 44 -11.28 12.83 17.19
N LYS A 45 -10.26 11.99 17.00
CA LYS A 45 -9.27 11.64 18.03
C LYS A 45 -8.21 12.74 18.27
N GLY A 46 -8.40 13.92 17.69
CA GLY A 46 -7.53 15.09 17.89
C GLY A 46 -6.45 15.27 16.82
N ASN A 47 -6.47 14.49 15.74
CA ASN A 47 -5.53 14.68 14.64
C ASN A 47 -6.10 15.68 13.63
N LEU A 48 -5.98 16.97 13.94
CA LEU A 48 -6.46 18.05 13.07
C LEU A 48 -5.79 18.00 11.68
N GLY A 49 -6.56 18.23 10.62
CA GLY A 49 -6.07 18.16 9.24
C GLY A 49 -6.03 16.73 8.66
N TRP A 50 -6.60 15.74 9.37
CA TRP A 50 -6.66 14.35 8.95
C TRP A 50 -8.07 13.85 8.65
N SER A 51 -9.07 14.75 8.58
CA SER A 51 -10.40 14.36 8.10
C SER A 51 -10.37 13.96 6.64
N TYR A 52 -11.36 13.20 6.19
CA TYR A 52 -11.48 12.86 4.77
C TYR A 52 -11.53 14.09 3.86
N ALA A 53 -12.21 15.15 4.30
CA ALA A 53 -12.29 16.41 3.57
C ALA A 53 -10.91 17.09 3.41
N ASP A 54 -10.07 17.04 4.46
CA ASP A 54 -8.71 17.57 4.42
C ASP A 54 -7.81 16.72 3.49
N LEU A 55 -8.00 15.41 3.48
CA LEU A 55 -7.14 14.48 2.73
C LEU A 55 -7.54 14.30 1.27
N LEU A 56 -8.81 14.55 0.91
CA LEU A 56 -9.30 14.35 -0.45
C LEU A 56 -8.51 15.14 -1.51
N PRO A 57 -8.12 16.40 -1.33
CA PRO A 57 -7.25 17.09 -2.28
C PRO A 57 -5.91 16.38 -2.50
N HIS A 58 -5.33 15.80 -1.45
CA HIS A 58 -4.08 15.04 -1.53
C HIS A 58 -4.25 13.73 -2.28
N PHE A 59 -5.35 13.00 -2.07
CA PHE A 59 -5.67 11.80 -2.85
C PHE A 59 -5.84 12.11 -4.33
N LYS A 60 -6.51 13.21 -4.65
CA LYS A 60 -6.67 13.65 -6.05
C LYS A 60 -5.34 14.06 -6.67
N ASN A 61 -4.49 14.77 -5.95
CA ASN A 61 -3.17 15.20 -6.44
C ASN A 61 -2.20 14.03 -6.61
N LEU A 62 -2.41 12.92 -5.88
CA LEU A 62 -1.56 11.74 -5.94
C LEU A 62 -1.77 10.95 -7.23
N GLU A 63 -3.00 10.84 -7.73
CA GLU A 63 -3.36 9.88 -8.76
C GLU A 63 -3.62 10.49 -10.14
N THR A 64 -3.28 9.71 -11.18
CA THR A 64 -3.87 9.85 -12.52
C THR A 64 -4.74 8.63 -12.77
N TYR A 65 -6.04 8.77 -12.56
CA TYR A 65 -7.00 7.70 -12.78
C TYR A 65 -7.36 7.58 -14.26
N GLN A 66 -7.30 6.36 -14.79
CA GLN A 66 -7.60 6.02 -16.18
C GLN A 66 -8.65 4.91 -16.22
N PRO A 67 -9.95 5.25 -16.20
CA PRO A 67 -11.03 4.29 -16.28
C PRO A 67 -11.10 3.62 -17.65
N LEU A 68 -11.62 2.39 -17.71
CA LEU A 68 -11.89 1.69 -18.98
C LEU A 68 -12.98 2.36 -19.79
N ASN A 69 -14.01 2.89 -19.13
CA ASN A 69 -15.20 3.49 -19.75
C ASN A 69 -15.33 4.96 -19.36
N PHE A 70 -14.64 5.85 -20.06
CA PHE A 70 -14.73 7.30 -19.85
C PHE A 70 -16.14 7.87 -20.06
N LYS A 71 -16.96 7.25 -20.93
CA LYS A 71 -18.28 7.78 -21.31
C LYS A 71 -19.30 7.72 -20.17
N ASN A 72 -19.26 6.67 -19.36
CA ASN A 72 -20.20 6.48 -18.25
C ASN A 72 -19.85 7.30 -17.00
N GLN A 73 -18.64 7.83 -16.93
CA GLN A 73 -18.17 8.57 -15.75
C GLN A 73 -18.36 10.08 -15.86
N LYS A 74 -18.57 10.62 -17.07
CA LYS A 74 -18.81 12.07 -17.23
C LYS A 74 -20.05 12.59 -16.49
N GLU A 75 -20.97 11.71 -16.15
CA GLU A 75 -22.22 12.04 -15.45
C GLU A 75 -22.20 11.62 -13.96
N SER A 76 -21.14 10.93 -13.50
CA SER A 76 -21.10 10.46 -12.12
C SER A 76 -20.51 11.50 -11.18
N SER A 77 -21.14 11.70 -10.01
CA SER A 77 -20.63 12.50 -8.90
C SER A 77 -19.22 12.06 -8.42
N ALA A 78 -18.79 10.86 -8.81
CA ALA A 78 -17.47 10.31 -8.53
C ALA A 78 -16.32 11.10 -9.20
N GLN A 79 -16.56 11.83 -10.29
CA GLN A 79 -15.51 12.65 -10.94
C GLN A 79 -14.87 13.65 -9.99
N ASN A 80 -15.63 14.20 -9.07
CA ASN A 80 -15.12 15.15 -8.09
C ASN A 80 -14.22 14.51 -7.01
N LEU A 81 -14.24 13.19 -6.90
CA LEU A 81 -13.48 12.44 -5.91
C LEU A 81 -12.17 11.86 -6.46
N ARG A 82 -12.02 11.80 -7.79
CA ARG A 82 -10.83 11.21 -8.44
C ARG A 82 -9.87 12.30 -8.94
N GLY A 83 -8.59 11.91 -9.07
CA GLY A 83 -7.55 12.75 -9.63
C GLY A 83 -7.10 12.27 -11.03
N TYR A 84 -6.71 13.21 -11.88
CA TYR A 84 -6.35 12.92 -13.27
C TYR A 84 -5.00 13.47 -13.69
N ASN A 85 -4.30 14.17 -12.79
CA ASN A 85 -3.03 14.85 -13.07
C ASN A 85 -1.90 14.50 -12.09
N GLY A 86 -2.09 13.47 -11.26
CA GLY A 86 -1.07 13.04 -10.31
C GLY A 86 -0.05 12.07 -10.94
N GLU A 87 1.02 11.80 -10.23
CA GLU A 87 2.14 10.97 -10.72
C GLU A 87 1.84 9.47 -10.67
N MET A 88 0.98 9.04 -9.75
CA MET A 88 0.61 7.64 -9.57
C MET A 88 -0.48 7.24 -10.56
N ARG A 89 -0.16 6.43 -11.55
CA ARG A 89 -1.17 5.86 -12.44
C ARG A 89 -2.01 4.81 -11.74
N VAL A 90 -3.32 5.01 -11.82
CA VAL A 90 -4.35 4.07 -11.37
C VAL A 90 -5.23 3.73 -12.54
N ILE A 91 -5.40 2.45 -12.82
CA ILE A 91 -6.24 1.95 -13.93
C ILE A 91 -7.25 0.94 -13.41
N ASP A 92 -8.36 0.83 -14.08
CA ASP A 92 -9.22 -0.36 -13.97
C ASP A 92 -8.49 -1.55 -14.59
N SER A 93 -8.57 -2.72 -13.93
CA SER A 93 -7.99 -3.93 -14.50
C SER A 93 -8.60 -4.20 -15.88
N LYS A 94 -7.73 -4.37 -16.88
CA LYS A 94 -8.15 -4.77 -18.25
C LYS A 94 -8.28 -6.28 -18.38
N TRP A 95 -7.80 -7.03 -17.42
CA TRP A 95 -7.90 -8.47 -17.41
C TRP A 95 -9.35 -8.89 -17.24
N ARG A 96 -9.77 -9.86 -18.05
CA ARG A 96 -11.06 -10.52 -17.93
C ARG A 96 -10.86 -12.03 -18.02
N ASP A 97 -11.54 -12.76 -17.16
CA ASP A 97 -11.55 -14.22 -17.19
C ASP A 97 -12.91 -14.77 -16.73
N PRO A 98 -13.28 -15.96 -17.21
CA PRO A 98 -14.60 -16.53 -16.94
C PRO A 98 -14.90 -16.78 -15.44
N LEU A 99 -13.89 -17.06 -14.63
CA LEU A 99 -14.09 -17.29 -13.18
C LEU A 99 -14.40 -15.98 -12.46
N SER A 100 -13.66 -14.91 -12.76
CA SER A 100 -13.91 -13.59 -12.21
C SER A 100 -15.28 -13.07 -12.60
N ASP A 101 -15.66 -13.23 -13.88
CA ASP A 101 -17.00 -12.85 -14.37
C ASP A 101 -18.12 -13.65 -13.69
N ALA A 102 -17.91 -14.96 -13.49
CA ALA A 102 -18.86 -15.80 -12.77
C ALA A 102 -19.01 -15.40 -11.31
N PHE A 103 -17.90 -15.06 -10.64
CA PHE A 103 -17.92 -14.58 -9.25
C PHE A 103 -18.71 -13.27 -9.14
N ILE A 104 -18.44 -12.29 -10.03
CA ILE A 104 -19.15 -11.01 -10.04
C ILE A 104 -20.66 -11.23 -10.25
N LYS A 105 -21.04 -12.07 -11.21
CA LYS A 105 -22.45 -12.39 -11.48
C LYS A 105 -23.11 -13.06 -10.28
N ALA A 106 -22.42 -13.99 -9.61
CA ALA A 106 -22.93 -14.67 -8.42
C ALA A 106 -23.15 -13.68 -7.28
N ALA A 107 -22.18 -12.79 -7.01
CA ALA A 107 -22.31 -11.75 -5.99
C ALA A 107 -23.50 -10.82 -6.30
N MET A 108 -23.67 -10.41 -7.54
CA MET A 108 -24.82 -9.59 -7.96
C MET A 108 -26.15 -10.32 -7.77
N SER A 109 -26.20 -11.63 -8.03
CA SER A 109 -27.42 -12.44 -7.78
C SER A 109 -27.77 -12.59 -6.30
N MET A 110 -26.81 -12.33 -5.40
CA MET A 110 -27.00 -12.25 -3.95
C MET A 110 -27.41 -10.84 -3.46
N GLY A 111 -27.61 -9.90 -4.38
CA GLY A 111 -28.04 -8.54 -4.06
C GLY A 111 -26.89 -7.51 -3.94
N MET A 112 -25.64 -7.91 -4.18
CA MET A 112 -24.53 -6.95 -4.18
C MET A 112 -24.58 -6.07 -5.43
N PRO A 113 -24.44 -4.75 -5.33
CA PRO A 113 -24.41 -3.90 -6.51
C PRO A 113 -23.10 -4.08 -7.29
N LEU A 114 -23.19 -3.98 -8.62
CA LEU A 114 -22.00 -3.76 -9.43
C LEU A 114 -21.47 -2.36 -9.14
N ASN A 115 -20.18 -2.24 -8.77
CA ASN A 115 -19.56 -0.96 -8.49
C ASN A 115 -18.21 -0.87 -9.21
N ASP A 116 -18.19 -0.13 -10.29
CA ASP A 116 -16.97 0.02 -11.11
C ASP A 116 -15.95 0.99 -10.51
N ASP A 117 -16.33 1.79 -9.50
CA ASP A 117 -15.42 2.73 -8.83
C ASP A 117 -15.59 2.76 -7.30
N TYR A 118 -15.00 1.79 -6.63
CA TYR A 118 -15.00 1.70 -5.15
C TYR A 118 -14.09 2.74 -4.47
N ASN A 119 -13.34 3.53 -5.21
CA ASN A 119 -12.62 4.71 -4.72
C ASN A 119 -13.39 6.01 -4.96
N GLY A 120 -14.64 5.89 -5.45
CA GLY A 120 -15.56 6.99 -5.68
C GLY A 120 -16.40 7.34 -4.47
N PHE A 121 -17.70 7.54 -4.70
CA PHE A 121 -18.64 7.96 -3.65
C PHE A 121 -19.06 6.80 -2.75
N ASN A 122 -19.23 5.63 -3.30
CA ASN A 122 -19.66 4.42 -2.60
C ASN A 122 -18.60 3.31 -2.78
N GLU A 123 -18.22 2.67 -1.69
CA GLU A 123 -17.26 1.58 -1.71
C GLU A 123 -17.92 0.21 -1.84
N GLU A 124 -19.19 0.11 -1.42
CA GLU A 124 -19.94 -1.13 -1.40
C GLU A 124 -20.19 -1.68 -2.81
N GLY A 125 -20.00 -2.99 -2.95
CA GLY A 125 -20.29 -3.69 -4.18
C GLY A 125 -19.21 -4.68 -4.61
N VAL A 126 -19.31 -5.12 -5.85
CA VAL A 126 -18.39 -6.09 -6.46
C VAL A 126 -17.97 -5.62 -7.84
N SER A 127 -16.69 -5.73 -8.17
CA SER A 127 -16.16 -5.50 -9.52
C SER A 127 -14.71 -5.99 -9.63
N TYR A 128 -14.09 -5.73 -10.79
CA TYR A 128 -12.66 -5.90 -10.96
C TYR A 128 -11.89 -4.83 -10.18
N VAL A 129 -10.70 -5.20 -9.68
CA VAL A 129 -9.84 -4.29 -8.91
C VAL A 129 -9.28 -3.15 -9.76
N GLN A 130 -9.05 -2.02 -9.12
CA GLN A 130 -8.24 -0.93 -9.65
C GLN A 130 -6.78 -1.14 -9.24
N CYS A 131 -5.87 -0.84 -10.15
CA CYS A 131 -4.46 -1.18 -9.97
C CYS A 131 -3.52 0.01 -10.17
N THR A 132 -2.47 0.08 -9.34
CA THR A 132 -1.31 0.96 -9.57
C THR A 132 -0.45 0.38 -10.69
N SER A 133 -0.83 0.64 -11.93
CA SER A 133 -0.25 0.01 -13.12
C SER A 133 -0.38 0.90 -14.34
N THR A 134 0.45 0.64 -15.34
CA THR A 134 0.28 1.18 -16.71
C THR A 134 -0.58 0.27 -17.61
N GLY A 135 -1.11 -0.82 -17.05
CA GLY A 135 -1.81 -1.88 -17.78
C GLY A 135 -0.94 -3.11 -18.03
N THR A 136 0.34 -2.92 -18.21
CA THR A 136 1.30 -4.01 -18.48
C THR A 136 2.47 -4.01 -17.49
N ARG A 137 2.69 -2.94 -16.79
CA ARG A 137 3.81 -2.78 -15.84
C ARG A 137 3.33 -2.14 -14.54
N ARG A 138 3.88 -2.62 -13.43
CA ARG A 138 3.70 -2.02 -12.10
C ARG A 138 4.09 -0.53 -12.10
N MET A 139 3.28 0.30 -11.47
CA MET A 139 3.61 1.67 -11.11
C MET A 139 3.98 1.71 -9.62
N SER A 140 5.26 1.55 -9.32
CA SER A 140 5.76 1.74 -7.95
C SER A 140 5.97 3.21 -7.64
N SER A 141 6.09 3.57 -6.36
CA SER A 141 6.43 4.94 -5.96
C SER A 141 7.76 5.43 -6.55
N ALA A 142 8.74 4.52 -6.73
CA ALA A 142 9.97 4.89 -7.44
C ALA A 142 9.70 5.28 -8.89
N LYS A 143 8.85 4.54 -9.61
CA LYS A 143 8.49 4.89 -10.99
C LYS A 143 7.68 6.16 -11.08
N ALA A 144 6.76 6.37 -10.14
CA ALA A 144 5.90 7.53 -10.13
C ALA A 144 6.66 8.81 -9.76
N TYR A 145 7.47 8.76 -8.70
CA TYR A 145 8.01 9.97 -8.08
C TYR A 145 9.53 10.14 -8.23
N LEU A 146 10.32 9.04 -8.28
CA LEU A 146 11.78 9.16 -8.38
C LEU A 146 12.25 9.21 -9.83
N ASN A 147 11.81 8.29 -10.67
CA ASN A 147 12.32 8.19 -12.04
C ASN A 147 12.18 9.50 -12.86
N PRO A 148 11.05 10.22 -12.76
CA PRO A 148 10.90 11.47 -13.50
C PRO A 148 11.88 12.59 -13.10
N ILE A 149 12.45 12.51 -11.89
CA ILE A 149 13.27 13.58 -11.31
C ILE A 149 14.71 13.15 -11.01
N LEU A 150 15.15 11.99 -11.50
CA LEU A 150 16.52 11.47 -11.24
C LEU A 150 17.62 12.43 -11.64
N ASN A 151 17.38 13.25 -12.67
CA ASN A 151 18.37 14.20 -13.19
C ASN A 151 18.43 15.54 -12.42
N ARG A 152 17.63 15.70 -11.35
CA ARG A 152 17.70 16.91 -10.52
C ARG A 152 19.03 16.99 -9.79
N LYS A 153 19.76 18.09 -9.93
CA LYS A 153 21.07 18.31 -9.29
C LYS A 153 21.03 18.32 -7.77
N ASN A 154 19.88 18.66 -7.20
CA ASN A 154 19.64 18.70 -5.75
C ASN A 154 19.02 17.42 -5.18
N LEU A 155 18.93 16.34 -5.97
CA LEU A 155 18.45 15.03 -5.53
C LEU A 155 19.63 14.07 -5.42
N HIS A 156 19.86 13.55 -4.22
CA HIS A 156 20.86 12.52 -3.96
C HIS A 156 20.17 11.28 -3.41
N ILE A 157 20.33 10.14 -4.09
CA ILE A 157 19.76 8.85 -3.68
C ILE A 157 20.90 7.97 -3.19
N LEU A 158 20.84 7.61 -1.90
CA LEU A 158 21.82 6.72 -1.30
C LEU A 158 21.16 5.36 -1.03
N THR A 159 21.56 4.36 -1.77
CA THR A 159 21.13 2.97 -1.59
C THR A 159 22.10 2.18 -0.71
N ASN A 160 21.68 1.00 -0.23
CA ASN A 160 22.46 0.17 0.69
C ASN A 160 22.91 0.93 1.95
N ALA A 161 22.12 1.91 2.36
CA ALA A 161 22.32 2.76 3.53
C ALA A 161 21.22 2.46 4.56
N HIS A 162 21.59 1.79 5.64
CA HIS A 162 20.66 1.44 6.71
C HIS A 162 20.71 2.51 7.80
N VAL A 163 19.63 3.25 7.97
CA VAL A 163 19.52 4.27 9.04
C VAL A 163 19.42 3.56 10.39
N THR A 164 20.28 3.94 11.30
CA THR A 164 20.37 3.32 12.64
C THR A 164 19.78 4.20 13.73
N GLU A 165 19.92 5.52 13.64
CA GLU A 165 19.38 6.44 14.64
C GLU A 165 19.27 7.88 14.09
N LEU A 166 18.45 8.69 14.76
CA LEU A 166 18.39 10.13 14.60
C LEU A 166 19.28 10.81 15.66
N LYS A 167 19.96 11.88 15.28
CA LYS A 167 20.74 12.73 16.20
C LYS A 167 19.98 14.00 16.53
N PHE A 168 20.04 14.39 17.79
CA PHE A 168 19.29 15.52 18.32
C PHE A 168 20.23 16.49 19.07
N ASP A 169 19.84 17.75 19.04
CA ASP A 169 20.24 18.78 19.96
C ASP A 169 18.97 19.23 20.71
N ASP A 170 18.86 18.91 21.99
CA ASP A 170 17.62 19.02 22.76
C ASP A 170 16.42 18.40 22.01
N ARG A 171 15.50 19.22 21.54
CA ARG A 171 14.29 18.80 20.79
C ARG A 171 14.42 18.87 19.28
N LYS A 172 15.50 19.43 18.78
CA LYS A 172 15.77 19.61 17.36
C LYS A 172 16.49 18.41 16.80
N VAL A 173 15.99 17.85 15.69
CA VAL A 173 16.71 16.83 14.93
C VAL A 173 17.84 17.50 14.16
N LEU A 174 19.08 17.06 14.41
CA LEU A 174 20.29 17.53 13.70
C LEU A 174 20.54 16.76 12.41
N GLY A 175 20.09 15.52 12.33
CA GLY A 175 20.38 14.62 11.24
C GLY A 175 20.22 13.17 11.65
N LEU A 176 20.85 12.28 10.91
CA LEU A 176 20.77 10.84 11.13
C LEU A 176 22.13 10.15 10.98
N ILE A 177 22.23 8.95 11.55
CA ILE A 177 23.35 8.03 11.29
C ILE A 177 22.83 6.88 10.42
N PHE A 178 23.59 6.54 9.39
CA PHE A 178 23.38 5.34 8.62
C PHE A 178 24.64 4.50 8.51
N LYS A 179 24.46 3.19 8.30
CA LYS A 179 25.53 2.23 7.98
C LYS A 179 25.36 1.75 6.55
N LYS A 180 26.46 1.71 5.80
CA LYS A 180 26.46 1.01 4.51
C LYS A 180 26.49 -0.49 4.75
N GLU A 181 25.76 -1.25 3.99
CA GLU A 181 25.87 -2.71 4.02
C GLU A 181 27.33 -3.13 3.78
N ARG A 182 27.79 -4.10 4.55
CA ARG A 182 29.18 -4.66 4.50
C ARG A 182 30.29 -3.66 4.88
N SER A 183 29.95 -2.57 5.59
CA SER A 183 30.96 -1.65 6.14
C SER A 183 31.16 -1.94 7.63
N GLU A 184 32.40 -2.11 8.05
CA GLU A 184 32.78 -2.25 9.46
C GLU A 184 32.73 -0.93 10.23
N ASN A 185 32.46 0.17 9.56
CA ASN A 185 32.43 1.52 10.16
C ASN A 185 31.28 1.67 11.17
N LEU A 186 31.54 2.42 12.23
CA LEU A 186 30.58 2.79 13.31
C LEU A 186 29.30 3.50 12.80
N GLY A 187 29.30 3.98 11.58
CA GLY A 187 28.22 4.71 10.93
C GLY A 187 28.65 6.08 10.42
N THR A 188 27.91 6.58 9.45
CA THR A 188 28.15 7.91 8.85
C THR A 188 27.05 8.85 9.29
N PHE A 189 27.42 10.01 9.84
CA PHE A 189 26.47 11.08 10.17
C PHE A 189 26.16 11.92 8.94
N VAL A 190 24.88 12.20 8.71
CA VAL A 190 24.38 13.15 7.74
C VAL A 190 23.60 14.23 8.46
N LYS A 191 24.06 15.48 8.34
CA LYS A 191 23.40 16.65 8.89
C LYS A 191 22.15 16.98 8.05
N ALA A 192 21.07 17.39 8.72
CA ALA A 192 19.89 17.96 8.10
C ALA A 192 19.83 19.46 8.41
N ASP A 193 19.81 20.29 7.38
CA ASP A 193 19.74 21.74 7.55
C ASP A 193 18.30 22.24 7.77
N ARG A 194 17.29 21.48 7.32
CA ARG A 194 15.87 21.82 7.48
C ARG A 194 15.17 20.79 8.35
N GLU A 195 14.99 19.57 7.86
CA GLU A 195 14.22 18.52 8.53
C GLU A 195 14.67 17.12 8.10
N VAL A 196 14.27 16.11 8.87
CA VAL A 196 14.39 14.70 8.53
C VAL A 196 12.98 14.14 8.37
N ILE A 197 12.66 13.62 7.18
CA ILE A 197 11.38 12.96 6.89
C ILE A 197 11.54 11.46 7.10
N LEU A 198 10.86 10.91 8.12
CA LEU A 198 10.92 9.51 8.46
C LEU A 198 9.79 8.76 7.76
N SER A 199 10.11 8.05 6.68
CA SER A 199 9.16 7.28 5.86
C SER A 199 9.63 5.83 5.66
N ALA A 200 10.15 5.20 6.73
CA ALA A 200 10.73 3.86 6.68
C ALA A 200 9.69 2.72 6.78
N GLY A 201 8.40 3.05 6.73
CA GLY A 201 7.28 2.12 6.84
C GLY A 201 6.83 1.90 8.28
N SER A 202 5.69 1.23 8.46
CA SER A 202 5.01 1.05 9.74
C SER A 202 5.82 0.29 10.80
N ILE A 203 6.80 -0.48 10.39
CA ILE A 203 7.68 -1.24 11.31
C ILE A 203 8.99 -0.51 11.54
N ASN A 204 9.66 -0.02 10.50
CA ASN A 204 11.00 0.54 10.65
C ASN A 204 10.98 2.00 11.17
N SER A 205 9.94 2.78 10.87
CA SER A 205 9.85 4.15 11.42
C SER A 205 9.75 4.15 12.93
N PRO A 206 8.87 3.36 13.60
CA PRO A 206 8.90 3.21 15.05
C PRO A 206 10.21 2.64 15.57
N GLN A 207 10.82 1.69 14.87
CA GLN A 207 12.12 1.13 15.27
C GLN A 207 13.22 2.21 15.31
N ILE A 208 13.32 3.05 14.29
CA ILE A 208 14.29 4.14 14.24
C ILE A 208 14.03 5.13 15.38
N LEU A 209 12.76 5.46 15.66
CA LEU A 209 12.42 6.31 16.80
C LEU A 209 12.86 5.70 18.13
N GLN A 210 12.58 4.42 18.35
CA GLN A 210 12.99 3.71 19.58
C GLN A 210 14.51 3.65 19.73
N LEU A 211 15.23 3.31 18.66
CA LEU A 211 16.71 3.33 18.65
C LEU A 211 17.28 4.72 18.93
N SER A 212 16.50 5.77 18.64
CA SER A 212 16.86 7.17 18.90
C SER A 212 16.41 7.69 20.28
N GLY A 213 15.91 6.79 21.15
CA GLY A 213 15.47 7.12 22.51
C GLY A 213 14.04 7.66 22.61
N ILE A 214 13.21 7.53 21.56
CA ILE A 214 11.83 7.98 21.53
C ILE A 214 10.91 6.75 21.48
N GLY A 215 10.23 6.43 22.58
CA GLY A 215 9.36 5.26 22.66
C GLY A 215 8.99 4.91 24.10
N PRO A 216 8.47 3.69 24.36
CA PRO A 216 8.11 3.25 25.69
C PRO A 216 9.34 3.20 26.61
N GLY A 217 9.40 4.11 27.59
CA GLY A 217 10.60 4.33 28.41
C GLY A 217 11.09 3.07 29.12
N ASN A 218 10.19 2.22 29.64
CA ASN A 218 10.57 0.96 30.29
C ASN A 218 11.26 -0.02 29.32
N LEU A 219 10.73 -0.15 28.11
CA LEU A 219 11.32 -0.98 27.07
C LEU A 219 12.70 -0.45 26.67
N LEU A 220 12.82 0.86 26.45
CA LEU A 220 14.10 1.46 26.05
C LEU A 220 15.15 1.24 27.09
N ARG A 221 14.84 1.46 28.38
CA ARG A 221 15.76 1.22 29.50
C ARG A 221 16.18 -0.25 29.61
N SER A 222 15.26 -1.19 29.44
CA SER A 222 15.58 -2.63 29.46
C SER A 222 16.52 -3.06 28.32
N LEU A 223 16.58 -2.30 27.25
CA LEU A 223 17.46 -2.51 26.10
C LEU A 223 18.75 -1.68 26.17
N GLY A 224 18.99 -0.97 27.27
CA GLY A 224 20.15 -0.10 27.43
C GLY A 224 20.11 1.18 26.59
N ILE A 225 18.92 1.56 26.08
CA ILE A 225 18.75 2.76 25.28
C ILE A 225 18.36 3.92 26.20
N SER A 226 19.11 5.03 26.12
CA SER A 226 18.80 6.24 26.86
C SER A 226 17.47 6.84 26.42
N VAL A 227 16.56 7.06 27.38
CA VAL A 227 15.21 7.61 27.08
C VAL A 227 15.31 9.11 26.86
N ARG A 228 15.09 9.55 25.66
CA ARG A 228 14.98 10.96 25.30
C ARG A 228 13.55 11.48 25.48
N LYS A 229 12.57 10.70 25.04
CA LYS A 229 11.15 11.00 25.21
C LYS A 229 10.38 9.72 25.45
N ASP A 230 9.71 9.65 26.60
CA ASP A 230 8.80 8.54 26.87
C ASP A 230 7.50 8.75 26.09
N LEU A 231 7.29 7.92 25.04
CA LEU A 231 6.11 7.89 24.20
C LEU A 231 5.62 6.45 24.09
N PHE A 232 4.68 6.10 24.94
CA PHE A 232 4.15 4.73 25.05
C PHE A 232 3.59 4.15 23.74
N GLY A 233 3.02 4.99 22.86
CA GLY A 233 2.38 4.56 21.60
C GLY A 233 3.35 4.19 20.49
N VAL A 234 4.64 4.55 20.58
CA VAL A 234 5.60 4.27 19.51
C VAL A 234 5.88 2.77 19.44
N GLY A 235 5.58 2.17 18.28
CA GLY A 235 5.71 0.74 18.02
C GLY A 235 4.54 -0.11 18.55
N LYS A 236 3.47 0.53 19.03
CA LYS A 236 2.25 -0.17 19.49
C LYS A 236 1.10 0.04 18.54
N ASN A 237 0.02 -0.74 18.77
CA ASN A 237 -1.24 -0.65 18.05
C ASN A 237 -1.10 -0.92 16.54
N LEU A 238 -0.10 -1.69 16.13
CA LEU A 238 -0.03 -2.17 14.76
C LEU A 238 -1.26 -3.03 14.47
N ARG A 239 -1.95 -2.69 13.40
CA ARG A 239 -3.10 -3.46 12.88
C ARG A 239 -2.79 -3.89 11.47
N ASP A 240 -3.23 -5.09 11.11
CA ASP A 240 -3.16 -5.61 9.76
C ASP A 240 -4.44 -6.37 9.44
N HIS A 241 -4.75 -6.53 8.16
CA HIS A 241 -5.94 -7.26 7.74
C HIS A 241 -5.81 -8.73 8.08
N TYR A 242 -6.76 -9.25 8.85
CA TYR A 242 -6.90 -10.68 9.07
C TYR A 242 -7.63 -11.30 7.88
N ALA A 243 -6.96 -12.19 7.17
CA ALA A 243 -7.51 -12.82 5.99
C ALA A 243 -7.53 -14.36 6.13
N THR A 244 -8.70 -14.95 5.94
CA THR A 244 -8.87 -16.39 5.75
C THR A 244 -8.89 -16.71 4.26
N ARG A 245 -8.34 -17.87 3.89
CA ARG A 245 -8.36 -18.34 2.51
C ARG A 245 -9.34 -19.48 2.35
N LEU A 246 -10.31 -19.30 1.46
CA LEU A 246 -11.15 -20.37 0.96
C LEU A 246 -10.61 -20.81 -0.39
N THR A 247 -10.34 -22.10 -0.52
CA THR A 247 -9.77 -22.66 -1.75
C THR A 247 -10.77 -23.63 -2.37
N GLY A 248 -11.09 -23.42 -3.62
CA GLY A 248 -11.94 -24.29 -4.43
C GLY A 248 -11.20 -24.83 -5.64
N ARG A 249 -11.66 -25.94 -6.19
CA ARG A 249 -11.17 -26.51 -7.45
C ARG A 249 -12.12 -26.14 -8.59
N ALA A 250 -11.63 -25.36 -9.54
CA ALA A 250 -12.39 -25.05 -10.74
C ALA A 250 -12.42 -26.26 -11.70
N LYS A 251 -13.56 -26.47 -12.38
CA LYS A 251 -13.73 -27.51 -13.40
C LYS A 251 -14.11 -26.85 -14.70
N ASN A 252 -13.65 -27.42 -15.82
CA ASN A 252 -14.00 -26.99 -17.18
C ASN A 252 -13.66 -25.53 -17.51
N VAL A 253 -12.67 -24.96 -16.82
CA VAL A 253 -12.19 -23.60 -17.08
C VAL A 253 -10.69 -23.53 -16.88
N LYS A 254 -10.01 -22.81 -17.75
CA LYS A 254 -8.56 -22.60 -17.67
C LYS A 254 -8.26 -21.55 -16.61
N THR A 255 -7.43 -21.89 -15.63
CA THR A 255 -7.06 -21.02 -14.53
C THR A 255 -5.69 -20.35 -14.76
N ILE A 256 -5.41 -19.28 -13.99
CA ILE A 256 -4.07 -18.64 -14.00
C ILE A 256 -2.98 -19.65 -13.59
N ASN A 257 -3.27 -20.58 -12.70
CA ASN A 257 -2.33 -21.61 -12.27
C ASN A 257 -1.86 -22.50 -13.44
N GLU A 258 -2.73 -22.78 -14.38
CA GLU A 258 -2.39 -23.54 -15.60
C GLU A 258 -1.58 -22.71 -16.58
N MET A 259 -1.91 -21.42 -16.69
CA MET A 259 -1.14 -20.48 -17.53
C MET A 259 0.25 -20.17 -16.95
N SER A 260 0.44 -20.34 -15.65
CA SER A 260 1.71 -20.06 -14.96
C SER A 260 2.73 -21.18 -15.00
N ARG A 261 2.51 -22.24 -15.82
CA ARG A 261 3.38 -23.42 -15.89
C ARG A 261 3.63 -23.85 -17.33
N GLY A 262 4.78 -24.49 -17.55
CA GLY A 262 5.13 -25.12 -18.85
C GLY A 262 5.14 -24.13 -20.03
N LEU A 263 4.77 -24.63 -21.22
CA LEU A 263 4.73 -23.83 -22.45
C LEU A 263 3.81 -22.60 -22.39
N PRO A 264 2.61 -22.64 -21.75
CA PRO A 264 1.79 -21.45 -21.58
C PRO A 264 2.52 -20.30 -20.89
N LEU A 265 3.34 -20.58 -19.88
CA LEU A 265 4.13 -19.55 -19.18
C LEU A 265 5.15 -18.88 -20.12
N VAL A 266 5.77 -19.63 -21.03
CA VAL A 266 6.69 -19.05 -22.01
C VAL A 266 5.96 -18.01 -22.88
N GLY A 267 4.75 -18.32 -23.33
CA GLY A 267 3.89 -17.36 -24.06
C GLY A 267 3.57 -16.10 -23.24
N GLU A 268 3.30 -16.27 -21.96
CA GLU A 268 3.03 -15.15 -21.04
C GLU A 268 4.27 -14.29 -20.79
N ILE A 269 5.46 -14.89 -20.69
CA ILE A 269 6.76 -14.18 -20.59
C ILE A 269 7.00 -13.35 -21.85
N ILE A 270 6.80 -13.94 -23.03
CA ILE A 270 6.94 -13.23 -24.30
C ILE A 270 5.99 -12.03 -24.36
N LYS A 271 4.70 -12.22 -24.08
CA LYS A 271 3.73 -11.11 -24.01
C LYS A 271 4.20 -10.00 -23.06
N TYR A 272 4.65 -10.37 -21.87
CA TYR A 272 5.13 -9.41 -20.88
C TYR A 272 6.36 -8.63 -21.35
N THR A 273 7.31 -9.32 -21.99
CA THR A 273 8.54 -8.71 -22.52
C THR A 273 8.22 -7.66 -23.59
N PHE A 274 7.27 -7.96 -24.49
CA PHE A 274 6.81 -7.05 -25.52
C PHE A 274 5.78 -6.02 -25.04
N GLY A 275 5.59 -5.86 -23.73
CA GLY A 275 4.68 -4.87 -23.15
C GLY A 275 3.20 -5.15 -23.43
N ARG A 276 2.84 -6.40 -23.69
CA ARG A 276 1.44 -6.85 -23.84
C ARG A 276 0.90 -7.31 -22.49
N GLN A 277 -0.41 -7.33 -22.35
CA GLN A 277 -1.09 -7.85 -21.18
C GLN A 277 -0.78 -9.33 -20.98
N SER A 278 -0.38 -9.69 -19.78
CA SER A 278 0.05 -11.04 -19.40
C SER A 278 -0.32 -11.30 -17.94
N ILE A 279 -0.39 -12.57 -17.54
CA ILE A 279 -0.54 -12.94 -16.12
C ILE A 279 0.57 -12.35 -15.24
N LEU A 280 1.76 -12.06 -15.78
CA LEU A 280 2.86 -11.43 -15.07
C LEU A 280 2.64 -9.94 -14.78
N SER A 281 1.64 -9.32 -15.39
CA SER A 281 1.23 -7.93 -15.12
C SER A 281 0.11 -7.82 -14.11
N LEU A 282 -0.42 -8.94 -13.62
CA LEU A 282 -1.52 -9.00 -12.67
C LEU A 282 -1.06 -8.90 -11.22
N GLY A 283 -1.93 -8.38 -10.37
CA GLY A 283 -1.86 -8.57 -8.94
C GLY A 283 -2.41 -9.94 -8.53
N PRO A 284 -2.24 -10.33 -7.27
CA PRO A 284 -2.75 -11.61 -6.75
C PRO A 284 -4.27 -11.66 -6.65
N THR A 285 -4.93 -10.53 -6.69
CA THR A 285 -6.39 -10.36 -6.58
C THR A 285 -6.90 -9.72 -7.85
N LEU A 286 -7.95 -10.28 -8.44
CA LEU A 286 -8.56 -9.79 -9.69
C LEU A 286 -9.89 -9.07 -9.46
N VAL A 287 -10.63 -9.52 -8.46
CA VAL A 287 -11.96 -9.02 -8.11
C VAL A 287 -11.97 -8.59 -6.66
N TYR A 288 -12.65 -7.50 -6.36
CA TYR A 288 -12.96 -7.11 -4.99
C TYR A 288 -14.46 -7.33 -4.72
N CYS A 289 -14.79 -7.42 -3.44
CA CYS A 289 -16.16 -7.44 -2.96
C CYS A 289 -16.17 -6.78 -1.58
N PHE A 290 -16.80 -5.61 -1.48
CA PHE A 290 -17.06 -4.95 -0.21
C PHE A 290 -18.54 -5.08 0.11
N TRP A 291 -18.84 -5.72 1.23
CA TRP A 291 -20.19 -6.00 1.64
C TRP A 291 -20.28 -6.03 3.15
N HIS A 292 -21.39 -5.60 3.68
CA HIS A 292 -21.67 -5.68 5.11
C HIS A 292 -22.28 -7.02 5.46
N SER A 293 -22.00 -7.53 6.64
CA SER A 293 -22.50 -8.84 7.13
C SER A 293 -23.96 -8.78 7.57
N ASN A 294 -24.49 -7.59 7.89
CA ASN A 294 -25.85 -7.35 8.32
C ASN A 294 -26.36 -6.04 7.75
N GLN A 295 -27.65 -5.99 7.36
CA GLN A 295 -28.27 -4.75 6.81
C GLN A 295 -28.25 -3.59 7.82
N ASP A 296 -28.29 -3.87 9.12
CA ASP A 296 -28.23 -2.85 10.18
C ASP A 296 -26.85 -2.17 10.25
N LEU A 297 -25.81 -2.80 9.70
CA LEU A 297 -24.45 -2.26 9.64
C LEU A 297 -24.19 -1.36 8.43
N ARG A 298 -25.15 -1.27 7.51
CA ARG A 298 -25.04 -0.55 6.25
C ARG A 298 -24.67 0.93 6.39
N ASN A 299 -24.95 1.51 7.54
CA ASN A 299 -24.74 2.94 7.82
C ASN A 299 -23.56 3.21 8.76
N ASN A 300 -22.92 2.20 9.34
CA ASN A 300 -22.00 2.40 10.46
C ASN A 300 -20.61 1.76 10.34
N ASP A 301 -20.37 0.73 9.49
CA ASP A 301 -19.19 -0.13 9.67
C ASP A 301 -18.52 -0.63 8.38
N LEU A 302 -18.52 0.11 7.33
CA LEU A 302 -17.60 -0.21 6.23
C LEU A 302 -16.34 0.63 6.30
#